data_07eb9961d84b03a3dcb554a4b05fb759
#
_entry.id   07eb9961d84b03a3dcb554a4b05fb759
#
_cell.length_a   1.000
_cell.length_b   1.000
_cell.length_c   1.000
_cell.angle_alpha   90.00
_cell.angle_beta   90.00
_cell.angle_gamma   90.00
#
_symmetry.space_group_name_H-M   'P 1'
#
loop_
_entity.id
_entity.type
_entity.pdbx_description
1 polymer ?
#
loop_
_entity_poly.entity_id
_entity_poly.type
_entity_poly.pdbx_seq_one_letter_code
_entity_poly.pdbx_strand_id
1 'polypeptide(L)'
;AEINGISFINDSKATNTESVKYALQSFQRPIRIIMGGRGKGEDYSVLNKLLKKHVCKAYLIGEEAEQIRKAIAAWVDTTKYDSFSQAIKTAFLESKKGDVVLLSPACTSYDMFQNFEERGQAFKKVVKELEDEQ
;
A
#
# COMPACT_ATOMS: atom_id res chain seq x y z
N ALA A 1 8.85 10.83 -3.24
CA ALA A 1 8.60 11.61 -4.46
C ALA A 1 7.24 12.30 -4.37
N GLU A 2 7.07 13.37 -5.10
CA GLU A 2 5.79 14.06 -5.18
C GLU A 2 5.44 14.33 -6.64
N ILE A 3 4.19 14.00 -7.03
CA ILE A 3 3.68 14.22 -8.38
C ILE A 3 2.33 14.92 -8.25
N ASN A 4 2.18 16.12 -8.80
CA ASN A 4 0.93 16.88 -8.80
C ASN A 4 0.32 17.06 -7.39
N GLY A 5 1.17 17.23 -6.38
CA GLY A 5 0.76 17.40 -4.99
C GLY A 5 0.42 16.09 -4.27
N ILE A 6 0.66 14.95 -4.88
CA ILE A 6 0.46 13.61 -4.32
C ILE A 6 1.82 13.05 -3.91
N SER A 7 1.97 12.68 -2.65
CA SER A 7 3.24 12.13 -2.14
C SER A 7 3.26 10.62 -2.25
N PHE A 8 4.37 10.06 -2.72
CA PHE A 8 4.58 8.61 -2.80
C PHE A 8 5.63 8.20 -1.77
N ILE A 9 5.24 7.32 -0.87
CA ILE A 9 6.08 6.90 0.26
C ILE A 9 6.36 5.41 0.15
N ASN A 10 7.64 5.06 0.10
CA ASN A 10 8.11 3.69 0.03
C ASN A 10 8.41 3.16 1.43
N ASP A 11 7.54 2.32 1.96
CA ASP A 11 7.73 1.63 3.23
C ASP A 11 7.69 0.12 3.01
N SER A 12 8.37 -0.34 1.95
CA SER A 12 8.41 -1.77 1.57
C SER A 12 8.96 -2.67 2.68
N LYS A 13 9.76 -2.11 3.58
CA LYS A 13 10.29 -2.84 4.74
C LYS A 13 9.21 -3.16 5.79
N ALA A 14 8.01 -2.58 5.70
CA ALA A 14 6.91 -2.87 6.60
C ALA A 14 6.30 -4.22 6.27
N THR A 15 6.94 -5.30 6.73
CA THR A 15 6.55 -6.67 6.44
C THR A 15 5.66 -7.30 7.51
N ASN A 16 5.18 -6.52 8.48
CA ASN A 16 4.26 -6.96 9.53
C ASN A 16 3.29 -5.84 9.90
N THR A 17 2.26 -6.20 10.68
CA THR A 17 1.20 -5.25 11.05
C THR A 17 1.68 -4.13 11.97
N GLU A 18 2.63 -4.39 12.86
CA GLU A 18 3.17 -3.35 13.76
C GLU A 18 3.83 -2.23 12.97
N SER A 19 4.62 -2.58 11.95
CA SER A 19 5.27 -1.59 11.09
C SER A 19 4.24 -0.74 10.33
N VAL A 20 3.15 -1.37 9.87
CA VAL A 20 2.08 -0.64 9.18
C VAL A 20 1.37 0.33 10.12
N LYS A 21 1.14 -0.06 11.38
CA LYS A 21 0.56 0.86 12.37
C LYS A 21 1.41 2.13 12.51
N TYR A 22 2.72 1.96 12.59
CA TYR A 22 3.66 3.08 12.67
C TYR A 22 3.51 4.01 11.46
N ALA A 23 3.49 3.43 10.27
CA ALA A 23 3.38 4.20 9.04
C ALA A 23 2.07 4.98 8.98
N LEU A 24 0.94 4.35 9.33
CA LEU A 24 -0.36 4.99 9.31
C LEU A 24 -0.45 6.19 10.25
N GLN A 25 0.23 6.12 11.39
CA GLN A 25 0.23 7.20 12.38
C GLN A 25 1.19 8.35 12.03
N SER A 26 2.03 8.17 11.01
CA SER A 26 3.06 9.15 10.64
C SER A 26 2.55 10.30 9.77
N PHE A 27 1.33 10.20 9.22
CA PHE A 27 0.82 11.18 8.28
C PHE A 27 -0.49 11.81 8.77
N GLN A 28 -0.62 13.12 8.58
CA GLN A 28 -1.85 13.86 8.85
C GLN A 28 -2.72 14.02 7.60
N ARG A 29 -2.29 13.42 6.48
CA ARG A 29 -2.93 13.55 5.18
C ARG A 29 -3.68 12.25 4.85
N PRO A 30 -4.74 12.29 4.00
CA PRO A 30 -5.41 11.08 3.59
C PRO A 30 -4.45 10.10 2.90
N ILE A 31 -4.55 8.83 3.25
CA ILE A 31 -3.64 7.79 2.77
C ILE A 31 -4.38 6.83 1.83
N ARG A 32 -3.74 6.46 0.73
CA ARG A 32 -4.11 5.34 -0.12
C ARG A 32 -3.00 4.31 0.03
N ILE A 33 -3.32 3.18 0.65
CA ILE A 33 -2.30 2.20 1.06
C ILE A 33 -2.25 1.03 0.10
N ILE A 34 -1.04 0.61 -0.27
CA ILE A 34 -0.80 -0.61 -1.06
C ILE A 34 -0.32 -1.67 -0.09
N MET A 35 -1.06 -2.78 0.00
CA MET A 35 -0.81 -3.87 0.93
C MET A 35 -0.82 -5.19 0.21
N GLY A 36 -0.12 -6.17 0.76
CA GLY A 36 -0.15 -7.53 0.27
C GLY A 36 1.22 -8.10 0.02
N GLY A 37 1.22 -9.33 -0.45
CA GLY A 37 2.41 -10.13 -0.65
C GLY A 37 2.19 -11.51 -0.09
N ARG A 38 3.24 -12.13 0.44
CA ARG A 38 3.16 -13.44 1.11
C ARG A 38 2.94 -13.26 2.60
N GLY A 39 1.86 -13.82 3.12
CA GLY A 39 1.51 -13.71 4.52
C GLY A 39 2.33 -14.59 5.44
N LYS A 40 2.28 -14.25 6.73
CA LYS A 40 2.94 -14.97 7.81
C LYS A 40 1.96 -15.40 8.88
N GLY A 41 0.66 -15.44 8.58
CA GLY A 41 -0.37 -15.79 9.55
C GLY A 41 -0.75 -14.66 10.49
N GLU A 42 -0.48 -13.42 10.15
CA GLU A 42 -0.83 -12.28 11.00
C GLU A 42 -2.33 -11.99 10.97
N ASP A 43 -2.82 -11.38 12.03
CA ASP A 43 -4.19 -10.88 12.12
C ASP A 43 -4.23 -9.44 11.62
N TYR A 44 -4.70 -9.25 10.40
CA TYR A 44 -4.77 -7.93 9.79
C TYR A 44 -5.85 -7.04 10.42
N SER A 45 -6.80 -7.64 11.15
CA SER A 45 -7.87 -6.87 11.77
C SER A 45 -7.37 -5.89 12.84
N VAL A 46 -6.16 -6.10 13.35
CA VAL A 46 -5.54 -5.18 14.31
C VAL A 46 -5.32 -3.79 13.71
N LEU A 47 -5.37 -3.67 12.38
CA LEU A 47 -5.21 -2.39 11.68
C LEU A 47 -6.52 -1.61 11.51
N ASN A 48 -7.67 -2.24 11.80
CA ASN A 48 -8.97 -1.72 11.37
C ASN A 48 -9.28 -0.31 11.84
N LYS A 49 -9.02 0.01 13.10
CA LYS A 49 -9.30 1.36 13.63
C LYS A 49 -8.44 2.42 12.96
N LEU A 50 -7.16 2.11 12.74
CA LEU A 50 -6.24 3.04 12.08
C LEU A 50 -6.58 3.20 10.60
N LEU A 51 -6.96 2.10 9.93
CA LEU A 51 -7.38 2.17 8.54
C LEU A 51 -8.61 3.05 8.38
N LYS A 52 -9.61 2.88 9.25
CA LYS A 52 -10.81 3.71 9.22
C LYS A 52 -10.49 5.19 9.41
N LYS A 53 -9.54 5.48 10.29
CA LYS A 53 -9.17 6.85 10.64
C LYS A 53 -8.35 7.54 9.55
N HIS A 54 -7.40 6.83 8.93
CA HIS A 54 -6.35 7.44 8.11
C HIS A 54 -6.44 7.10 6.62
N VAL A 55 -7.12 6.02 6.23
CA VAL A 55 -7.00 5.47 4.89
C VAL A 55 -8.29 5.64 4.10
N CYS A 56 -8.16 6.18 2.88
CA CYS A 56 -9.28 6.31 1.94
C CYS A 56 -9.60 4.98 1.27
N LYS A 57 -8.55 4.22 0.90
CA LYS A 57 -8.70 2.96 0.18
C LYS A 57 -7.43 2.12 0.32
N ALA A 58 -7.61 0.81 0.37
CA ALA A 58 -6.53 -0.17 0.36
C ALA A 58 -6.49 -0.88 -0.99
N TYR A 59 -5.32 -0.89 -1.61
CA TYR A 59 -5.03 -1.52 -2.90
C TYR A 59 -4.26 -2.80 -2.63
N LEU A 60 -4.91 -3.95 -2.87
CA LEU A 60 -4.42 -5.25 -2.40
C LEU A 60 -3.80 -6.07 -3.52
N ILE A 61 -2.64 -6.64 -3.25
CA ILE A 61 -1.84 -7.38 -4.23
C ILE A 61 -1.33 -8.69 -3.63
N GLY A 62 -0.91 -9.62 -4.50
CA GLY A 62 -0.21 -10.83 -4.11
C GLY A 62 -1.09 -11.90 -3.49
N GLU A 63 -0.43 -12.92 -2.93
CA GLU A 63 -1.09 -14.11 -2.38
C GLU A 63 -2.06 -13.79 -1.25
N GLU A 64 -1.75 -12.80 -0.40
CA GLU A 64 -2.55 -12.46 0.78
C GLU A 64 -3.69 -11.49 0.52
N ALA A 65 -3.88 -11.03 -0.73
CA ALA A 65 -4.87 -10.00 -1.03
C ALA A 65 -6.27 -10.35 -0.50
N GLU A 66 -6.73 -11.58 -0.71
CA GLU A 66 -8.07 -12.00 -0.28
C GLU A 66 -8.17 -12.11 1.24
N GLN A 67 -7.14 -12.61 1.92
CA GLN A 67 -7.13 -12.69 3.38
C GLN A 67 -7.17 -11.30 4.02
N ILE A 68 -6.41 -10.36 3.46
CA ILE A 68 -6.43 -8.98 3.93
C ILE A 68 -7.80 -8.38 3.70
N ARG A 69 -8.38 -8.56 2.49
CA ARG A 69 -9.70 -8.03 2.16
C ARG A 69 -10.75 -8.50 3.16
N LYS A 70 -10.77 -9.79 3.48
CA LYS A 70 -11.73 -10.35 4.45
C LYS A 70 -11.60 -9.69 5.82
N ALA A 71 -10.37 -9.38 6.23
CA ALA A 71 -10.12 -8.82 7.55
C ALA A 71 -10.49 -7.34 7.66
N ILE A 72 -10.37 -6.56 6.58
CA ILE A 72 -10.44 -5.09 6.66
C ILE A 72 -11.58 -4.46 5.85
N ALA A 73 -12.26 -5.20 4.98
CA ALA A 73 -13.24 -4.63 4.05
C ALA A 73 -14.42 -3.92 4.71
N ALA A 74 -14.78 -4.29 5.94
CA ALA A 74 -15.85 -3.63 6.68
C ALA A 74 -15.43 -2.25 7.21
N TRP A 75 -14.13 -1.94 7.19
CA TRP A 75 -13.57 -0.74 7.81
C TRP A 75 -12.98 0.25 6.79
N VAL A 76 -12.62 -0.23 5.60
CA VAL A 76 -12.00 0.58 4.56
C VAL A 76 -12.37 -0.01 3.19
N ASP A 77 -12.51 0.86 2.20
CA ASP A 77 -12.71 0.43 0.81
C ASP A 77 -11.49 -0.35 0.31
N THR A 78 -11.72 -1.48 -0.37
CA THR A 78 -10.64 -2.35 -0.87
C THR A 78 -10.87 -2.75 -2.30
N THR A 79 -9.79 -2.92 -3.06
CA THR A 79 -9.81 -3.55 -4.39
C THR A 79 -8.56 -4.40 -4.54
N LYS A 80 -8.71 -5.59 -5.13
CA LYS A 80 -7.58 -6.48 -5.44
C LYS A 80 -7.10 -6.21 -6.86
N TYR A 81 -5.79 -6.30 -7.05
CA TYR A 81 -5.15 -6.09 -8.35
C TYR A 81 -4.22 -7.27 -8.67
N ASP A 82 -4.13 -7.61 -9.96
CA ASP A 82 -3.29 -8.70 -10.43
C ASP A 82 -1.83 -8.28 -10.57
N SER A 83 -1.57 -7.00 -10.70
CA SER A 83 -0.21 -6.51 -10.82
C SER A 83 0.10 -5.39 -9.84
N PHE A 84 1.33 -5.40 -9.36
CA PHE A 84 1.87 -4.37 -8.47
C PHE A 84 1.81 -2.98 -9.16
N SER A 85 2.25 -2.92 -10.41
CA SER A 85 2.24 -1.69 -11.19
C SER A 85 0.83 -1.12 -11.35
N GLN A 86 -0.16 -1.96 -11.63
CA GLN A 86 -1.54 -1.53 -11.81
C GLN A 86 -2.10 -0.94 -10.50
N ALA A 87 -1.79 -1.56 -9.36
CA ALA A 87 -2.23 -1.05 -8.06
C ALA A 87 -1.70 0.36 -7.81
N ILE A 88 -0.41 0.59 -8.08
CA ILE A 88 0.22 1.90 -7.89
C ILE A 88 -0.39 2.94 -8.83
N LYS A 89 -0.51 2.61 -10.10
CA LYS A 89 -1.05 3.52 -11.12
C LYS A 89 -2.50 3.90 -10.82
N THR A 90 -3.31 2.93 -10.40
CA THR A 90 -4.69 3.18 -10.02
C THR A 90 -4.78 4.07 -8.79
N ALA A 91 -3.93 3.82 -7.79
CA ALA A 91 -3.88 4.66 -6.59
C ALA A 91 -3.57 6.12 -6.97
N PHE A 92 -2.63 6.33 -7.89
CA PHE A 92 -2.32 7.66 -8.38
C PHE A 92 -3.51 8.32 -9.08
N LEU A 93 -4.17 7.57 -9.98
CA LEU A 93 -5.30 8.11 -10.74
C LEU A 93 -6.48 8.50 -9.85
N GLU A 94 -6.69 7.77 -8.76
CA GLU A 94 -7.77 8.04 -7.82
C GLU A 94 -7.42 9.08 -6.77
N SER A 95 -6.13 9.44 -6.66
CA SER A 95 -5.66 10.40 -5.67
C SER A 95 -6.00 11.83 -6.00
N LYS A 96 -6.12 12.64 -4.96
CA LYS A 96 -6.32 14.09 -5.07
C LYS A 96 -5.07 14.78 -4.51
N LYS A 97 -4.87 16.03 -4.91
CA LYS A 97 -3.80 16.85 -4.35
C LYS A 97 -3.89 16.81 -2.81
N GLY A 98 -2.80 16.52 -2.17
CA GLY A 98 -2.72 16.38 -0.71
C GLY A 98 -2.73 14.94 -0.22
N ASP A 99 -3.10 13.98 -1.06
CA ASP A 99 -3.11 12.55 -0.69
C ASP A 99 -1.71 11.98 -0.62
N VAL A 100 -1.58 10.88 0.12
CA VAL A 100 -0.34 10.08 0.21
C VAL A 100 -0.63 8.69 -0.37
N VAL A 101 0.18 8.26 -1.33
CA VAL A 101 0.19 6.87 -1.80
C VAL A 101 1.31 6.17 -1.04
N LEU A 102 0.94 5.25 -0.17
CA LEU A 102 1.85 4.59 0.77
C LEU A 102 1.99 3.12 0.44
N LEU A 103 3.21 2.68 0.12
CA LEU A 103 3.53 1.26 0.07
C LEU A 103 3.93 0.82 1.47
N SER A 104 3.01 0.15 2.18
CA SER A 104 3.25 -0.40 3.52
C SER A 104 2.56 -1.76 3.58
N PRO A 105 3.21 -2.82 3.09
CA PRO A 105 2.53 -4.03 2.65
C PRO A 105 1.98 -4.95 3.73
N ALA A 106 2.49 -4.91 4.94
CA ALA A 106 2.19 -5.85 6.03
C ALA A 106 2.64 -7.28 5.77
N CYS A 107 3.17 -7.58 4.59
CA CYS A 107 3.53 -8.92 4.13
C CYS A 107 4.95 -8.93 3.59
N THR A 108 5.54 -10.13 3.53
CA THR A 108 6.82 -10.32 2.84
C THR A 108 6.62 -10.20 1.33
N SER A 109 7.70 -10.03 0.60
CA SER A 109 7.67 -9.81 -0.85
C SER A 109 7.94 -11.07 -1.66
N TYR A 110 8.15 -12.22 -1.02
CA TYR A 110 8.71 -13.42 -1.68
C TYR A 110 7.81 -14.09 -2.71
N ASP A 111 6.52 -13.72 -2.77
CA ASP A 111 5.61 -14.21 -3.81
C ASP A 111 5.83 -13.53 -5.17
N MET A 112 6.35 -12.28 -5.17
CA MET A 112 6.49 -11.47 -6.38
C MET A 112 7.91 -10.93 -6.58
N PHE A 113 8.70 -10.86 -5.52
CA PHE A 113 10.05 -10.29 -5.52
C PHE A 113 10.99 -11.17 -4.70
N GLN A 114 12.29 -11.01 -4.89
CA GLN A 114 13.30 -11.77 -4.14
C GLN A 114 13.42 -11.28 -2.69
N ASN A 115 13.15 -9.99 -2.46
CA ASN A 115 13.23 -9.38 -1.12
C ASN A 115 12.44 -8.07 -1.09
N PHE A 116 12.33 -7.45 0.08
CA PHE A 116 11.56 -6.21 0.21
C PHE A 116 12.27 -5.02 -0.46
N GLU A 117 13.59 -5.05 -0.58
CA GLU A 117 14.34 -4.00 -1.29
C GLU A 117 13.98 -3.99 -2.77
N GLU A 118 13.87 -5.17 -3.40
CA GLU A 118 13.46 -5.29 -4.80
C GLU A 118 12.04 -4.77 -5.01
N ARG A 119 11.12 -5.07 -4.08
CA ARG A 119 9.77 -4.52 -4.11
C ARG A 119 9.80 -2.99 -4.01
N GLY A 120 10.62 -2.44 -3.11
CA GLY A 120 10.78 -0.99 -2.97
C GLY A 120 11.34 -0.35 -4.24
N GLN A 121 12.30 -0.99 -4.90
CA GLN A 121 12.86 -0.51 -6.17
C GLN A 121 11.79 -0.54 -7.27
N ALA A 122 10.97 -1.58 -7.32
CA ALA A 122 9.87 -1.67 -8.27
C ALA A 122 8.86 -0.53 -8.07
N PHE A 123 8.56 -0.20 -6.83
CA PHE A 123 7.70 0.93 -6.50
C PHE A 123 8.28 2.24 -7.04
N LYS A 124 9.54 2.50 -6.76
CA LYS A 124 10.23 3.71 -7.24
C LYS A 124 10.22 3.80 -8.76
N LYS A 125 10.40 2.67 -9.44
CA LYS A 125 10.40 2.61 -10.90
C LYS A 125 9.04 3.01 -11.46
N VAL A 126 7.95 2.47 -10.91
CA VAL A 126 6.60 2.82 -11.36
C VAL A 126 6.31 4.30 -11.08
N VAL A 127 6.71 4.81 -9.93
CA VAL A 127 6.54 6.23 -9.59
C VAL A 127 7.29 7.12 -10.59
N LYS A 128 8.51 6.73 -10.96
CA LYS A 128 9.29 7.47 -11.95
C LYS A 128 8.61 7.49 -13.32
N GLU A 129 8.04 6.35 -13.73
CA GLU A 129 7.27 6.27 -14.98
C GLU A 129 6.07 7.23 -14.94
N LEU A 130 5.34 7.27 -13.82
CA LEU A 130 4.22 8.18 -13.65
C LEU A 130 4.66 9.64 -13.73
N GLU A 131 5.78 9.97 -13.10
CA GLU A 131 6.36 11.31 -13.14
C GLU A 131 6.71 11.73 -14.56
N ASP A 132 7.32 10.82 -15.33
CA ASP A 132 7.72 11.08 -16.72
C ASP A 132 6.52 11.26 -17.67
N GLU A 133 5.36 10.69 -17.33
CA GLU A 133 4.13 10.81 -18.10
C GLU A 133 3.38 12.14 -17.87
N GLN A 134 3.78 12.92 -16.86
CA GLN A 134 3.12 14.19 -16.53
C GLN A 134 3.78 15.43 -17.21
#